data_e66bb121979547fb4007483bf874dc4a
#
_entry.id   e66bb121979547fb4007483bf874dc4a
#
_cell.length_a   1.000
_cell.length_b   1.000
_cell.length_c   1.000
_cell.angle_alpha   90.00
_cell.angle_beta   90.00
_cell.angle_gamma   90.00
#
_symmetry.space_group_name_H-M   'P 1'
#
loop_
_entity.id
_entity.type
_entity.pdbx_description
1 polymer ?
#
loop_
_entity_poly.entity_id
_entity_poly.type
_entity_poly.pdbx_seq_one_letter_code
_entity_poly.pdbx_strand_id
1 'polypeptide(L)'
;MKKCFLSTFLCLVCMMAFAQNDDQRPETDPIITNRISQWQDLKFGFMMHWGIYAQWEVVESWSICNEPWINRDGADYYKYKTDYQNLNKTFNPKHFDPSKWAEAAKNAGMKYVVFTTKHHDGFCLFDTKETTYSTVDPSCPFSKNPKADITGEVVKAFREKGLWTGLYFSKPDWHCDDYWAHEWATPDRNVNYDPTVMPERFEKYKQFTHRQIRELTHNYGDIDILWLDGGWVRPEWSVNEETRPWLGCQGYIQDINMKEVAQIARENNPDLIIVDRSVGGKYENYQTPEQQVPDSLLPYPWETCMSMGNSWSYVSTDTYKSTNKLIHLLCDIVAKGGNFLLNVGPDADGNLPDTALLRMKEIGKWMQVNGEAIYGTRPIYPFTYGKFRFTQKGDKVYGIFLLDEQESPVPETCWFDFPADESSASLKTGKIKVLGSTKKASLSKEADGRYRIDFPNTFEMPHAVVFEMKLK
;
A
#
# COMPACT_ATOMS: atom_id res chain seq x y z
N MET A 1 -47.88 58.75 -32.84
CA MET A 1 -47.92 57.79 -31.73
C MET A 1 -47.51 56.40 -32.23
N LYS A 2 -46.26 56.02 -32.09
CA LYS A 2 -45.77 54.67 -32.43
C LYS A 2 -45.32 54.02 -31.14
N LYS A 3 -46.01 52.95 -30.74
CA LYS A 3 -45.64 52.11 -29.55
C LYS A 3 -44.56 51.17 -29.99
N CYS A 4 -43.37 51.27 -29.34
CA CYS A 4 -42.33 50.26 -29.40
C CYS A 4 -42.68 49.12 -28.43
N PHE A 5 -42.83 47.91 -28.95
CA PHE A 5 -42.83 46.69 -28.17
C PHE A 5 -41.38 46.22 -27.93
N LEU A 6 -40.96 46.24 -26.68
CA LEU A 6 -39.69 45.68 -26.23
C LEU A 6 -39.90 44.20 -25.91
N SER A 7 -39.44 43.32 -26.78
CA SER A 7 -39.50 41.88 -26.57
C SER A 7 -38.29 41.44 -25.74
N THR A 8 -38.52 41.10 -24.46
CA THR A 8 -37.51 40.57 -23.58
C THR A 8 -37.35 39.07 -23.86
N PHE A 9 -36.29 38.71 -24.55
CA PHE A 9 -35.89 37.31 -24.76
C PHE A 9 -35.22 36.81 -23.50
N LEU A 10 -35.95 36.01 -22.70
CA LEU A 10 -35.43 35.36 -21.51
C LEU A 10 -34.66 34.10 -21.97
N CYS A 11 -33.33 34.19 -22.10
CA CYS A 11 -32.48 33.03 -22.31
C CYS A 11 -32.49 32.16 -21.04
N LEU A 12 -33.29 31.11 -21.08
CA LEU A 12 -33.19 30.02 -20.09
C LEU A 12 -31.94 29.20 -20.45
N VAL A 13 -30.81 29.52 -19.82
CA VAL A 13 -29.65 28.62 -19.81
C VAL A 13 -30.00 27.45 -18.86
N CYS A 14 -30.50 26.37 -19.44
CA CYS A 14 -30.54 25.10 -18.75
C CYS A 14 -29.10 24.67 -18.45
N MET A 15 -28.60 24.97 -17.26
CA MET A 15 -27.46 24.23 -16.69
C MET A 15 -27.94 22.79 -16.45
N MET A 16 -27.70 21.91 -17.40
CA MET A 16 -27.68 20.49 -17.13
C MET A 16 -26.48 20.25 -16.19
N ALA A 17 -26.71 20.35 -14.90
CA ALA A 17 -25.83 19.73 -13.93
C ALA A 17 -25.93 18.21 -14.19
N PHE A 18 -24.99 17.66 -14.93
CA PHE A 18 -24.78 16.21 -14.90
C PHE A 18 -24.58 15.85 -13.43
N ALA A 19 -25.54 15.19 -12.83
CA ALA A 19 -25.38 14.65 -11.49
C ALA A 19 -24.17 13.71 -11.58
N GLN A 20 -23.05 14.14 -11.00
CA GLN A 20 -21.85 13.32 -10.91
C GLN A 20 -22.25 12.03 -10.18
N ASN A 21 -21.94 10.86 -10.77
CA ASN A 21 -22.22 9.57 -10.15
C ASN A 21 -21.61 9.57 -8.74
N ASP A 22 -22.35 9.07 -7.75
CA ASP A 22 -21.90 9.02 -6.35
C ASP A 22 -20.57 8.27 -6.20
N ASP A 23 -20.32 7.29 -7.05
CA ASP A 23 -19.08 6.50 -7.07
C ASP A 23 -17.83 7.31 -7.46
N GLN A 24 -18.01 8.46 -8.13
CA GLN A 24 -16.90 9.35 -8.52
C GLN A 24 -16.46 10.29 -7.40
N ARG A 25 -17.23 10.39 -6.32
CA ARG A 25 -16.93 11.25 -5.19
C ARG A 25 -16.07 10.53 -4.15
N PRO A 26 -15.30 11.26 -3.34
CA PRO A 26 -14.64 10.64 -2.18
C PRO A 26 -15.64 9.98 -1.23
N GLU A 27 -15.17 8.99 -0.49
CA GLU A 27 -15.95 8.35 0.58
C GLU A 27 -16.34 9.38 1.66
N THR A 28 -17.60 9.37 2.05
CA THR A 28 -18.16 10.29 3.06
C THR A 28 -18.89 9.58 4.19
N ASP A 29 -19.01 8.25 4.13
CA ASP A 29 -19.64 7.49 5.23
C ASP A 29 -18.82 7.68 6.52
N PRO A 30 -19.45 8.16 7.62
CA PRO A 30 -18.76 8.39 8.88
C PRO A 30 -18.12 7.14 9.48
N ILE A 31 -18.65 5.96 9.24
CA ILE A 31 -18.07 4.68 9.70
C ILE A 31 -16.73 4.46 9.00
N ILE A 32 -16.70 4.60 7.69
CA ILE A 32 -15.50 4.37 6.87
C ILE A 32 -14.46 5.48 7.10
N THR A 33 -14.88 6.75 7.12
CA THR A 33 -13.94 7.88 7.34
C THR A 33 -13.31 7.83 8.74
N ASN A 34 -14.05 7.40 9.76
CA ASN A 34 -13.47 7.14 11.07
C ASN A 34 -12.47 5.98 11.05
N ARG A 35 -12.79 4.90 10.33
CA ARG A 35 -11.87 3.76 10.17
C ARG A 35 -10.58 4.14 9.44
N ILE A 36 -10.69 4.96 8.39
CA ILE A 36 -9.53 5.53 7.69
C ILE A 36 -8.68 6.38 8.65
N SER A 37 -9.29 7.19 9.51
CA SER A 37 -8.55 7.97 10.52
C SER A 37 -7.79 7.07 11.50
N GLN A 38 -8.39 5.95 11.94
CA GLN A 38 -7.71 4.95 12.78
C GLN A 38 -6.55 4.28 12.04
N TRP A 39 -6.75 3.93 10.76
CA TRP A 39 -5.69 3.39 9.91
C TRP A 39 -4.53 4.38 9.74
N GLN A 40 -4.83 5.68 9.56
CA GLN A 40 -3.79 6.72 9.49
C GLN A 40 -2.92 6.79 10.76
N ASP A 41 -3.41 6.35 11.91
CA ASP A 41 -2.64 6.29 13.16
C ASP A 41 -1.63 5.14 13.19
N LEU A 42 -1.82 4.11 12.39
CA LEU A 42 -0.97 2.91 12.34
C LEU A 42 0.41 3.18 11.73
N LYS A 43 0.50 4.05 10.74
CA LYS A 43 1.70 4.60 10.09
C LYS A 43 2.63 3.61 9.39
N PHE A 44 2.77 2.37 9.84
CA PHE A 44 3.74 1.41 9.34
C PHE A 44 3.12 0.03 9.18
N GLY A 45 3.11 -0.47 7.95
CA GLY A 45 2.53 -1.76 7.55
C GLY A 45 3.53 -2.68 6.88
N PHE A 46 3.17 -3.94 6.80
CA PHE A 46 3.92 -5.01 6.18
C PHE A 46 3.19 -5.51 4.93
N MET A 47 3.81 -5.47 3.77
CA MET A 47 3.28 -6.07 2.55
C MET A 47 4.06 -7.33 2.20
N MET A 48 3.39 -8.33 1.67
CA MET A 48 4.02 -9.58 1.30
C MET A 48 3.57 -10.01 -0.09
N HIS A 49 4.48 -9.95 -1.06
CA HIS A 49 4.26 -10.56 -2.38
C HIS A 49 4.79 -11.98 -2.38
N TRP A 50 3.87 -12.95 -2.39
CA TRP A 50 4.21 -14.35 -2.39
C TRP A 50 3.24 -15.17 -3.24
N GLY A 51 3.76 -16.16 -3.95
CA GLY A 51 3.01 -17.04 -4.83
C GLY A 51 3.93 -18.03 -5.53
N ILE A 52 3.41 -18.70 -6.55
CA ILE A 52 4.18 -19.71 -7.30
C ILE A 52 5.43 -19.15 -7.97
N TYR A 53 5.43 -17.86 -8.32
CA TYR A 53 6.55 -17.14 -8.93
C TYR A 53 7.82 -17.13 -8.06
N ALA A 54 7.69 -17.29 -6.75
CA ALA A 54 8.84 -17.40 -5.87
C ALA A 54 9.72 -18.63 -6.16
N GLN A 55 9.18 -19.67 -6.80
CA GLN A 55 9.93 -20.86 -7.21
C GLN A 55 10.93 -20.57 -8.35
N TRP A 56 10.64 -19.57 -9.18
CA TRP A 56 11.48 -19.18 -10.30
C TRP A 56 12.26 -17.89 -10.04
N GLU A 57 12.00 -17.22 -8.93
CA GLU A 57 12.65 -15.95 -8.57
C GLU A 57 12.48 -14.88 -9.66
N VAL A 58 11.30 -14.81 -10.26
CA VAL A 58 10.97 -13.88 -11.35
C VAL A 58 10.11 -12.74 -10.89
N VAL A 59 9.92 -11.73 -11.77
CA VAL A 59 9.05 -10.59 -11.54
C VAL A 59 7.59 -11.07 -11.48
N GLU A 60 7.13 -11.41 -10.31
CA GLU A 60 5.79 -11.92 -9.98
C GLU A 60 5.06 -12.58 -11.18
N SER A 61 3.75 -12.41 -11.28
CA SER A 61 2.95 -12.84 -12.43
C SER A 61 3.33 -12.17 -13.76
N TRP A 62 3.98 -11.00 -13.72
CA TRP A 62 4.28 -10.23 -14.93
C TRP A 62 5.14 -11.00 -15.94
N SER A 63 5.91 -11.96 -15.47
CA SER A 63 6.73 -12.82 -16.34
C SER A 63 5.91 -13.58 -17.40
N ILE A 64 4.61 -13.81 -17.19
CA ILE A 64 3.69 -14.44 -18.16
C ILE A 64 2.83 -13.43 -18.93
N CYS A 65 2.96 -12.14 -18.66
CA CYS A 65 2.27 -11.09 -19.40
C CYS A 65 3.04 -10.69 -20.64
N ASN A 66 2.34 -10.42 -21.74
CA ASN A 66 3.00 -10.07 -23.00
C ASN A 66 3.22 -8.55 -23.12
N GLU A 67 3.87 -7.98 -22.11
CA GLU A 67 4.25 -6.57 -22.06
C GLU A 67 5.62 -6.32 -22.68
N PRO A 68 5.86 -5.19 -23.36
CA PRO A 68 7.11 -4.93 -24.06
C PRO A 68 8.36 -4.88 -23.15
N TRP A 69 8.19 -4.58 -21.86
CA TRP A 69 9.27 -4.46 -20.89
C TRP A 69 9.64 -5.80 -20.23
N ILE A 70 8.87 -6.87 -20.48
CA ILE A 70 9.17 -8.20 -19.94
C ILE A 70 10.18 -8.92 -20.83
N ASN A 71 11.31 -9.28 -20.24
CA ASN A 71 12.32 -10.11 -20.88
C ASN A 71 12.22 -11.57 -20.38
N ARG A 72 12.21 -12.52 -21.32
CA ARG A 72 12.21 -13.96 -21.07
C ARG A 72 13.40 -14.66 -21.73
N ASP A 73 14.46 -13.92 -22.01
CA ASP A 73 15.72 -14.41 -22.60
C ASP A 73 15.52 -15.28 -23.85
N GLY A 74 14.56 -14.90 -24.71
CA GLY A 74 14.28 -15.58 -25.99
C GLY A 74 13.49 -16.89 -25.84
N ALA A 75 12.94 -17.20 -24.66
CA ALA A 75 12.08 -18.36 -24.46
C ALA A 75 10.81 -18.27 -25.31
N ASP A 76 10.32 -19.42 -25.79
CA ASP A 76 9.01 -19.52 -26.43
C ASP A 76 7.91 -19.10 -25.42
N TYR A 77 7.12 -18.10 -25.78
CA TYR A 77 6.14 -17.50 -24.87
C TYR A 77 5.10 -18.51 -24.37
N TYR A 78 4.53 -19.30 -25.27
CA TYR A 78 3.45 -20.21 -24.88
C TYR A 78 3.97 -21.35 -24.01
N LYS A 79 5.17 -21.85 -24.31
CA LYS A 79 5.83 -22.82 -23.45
C LYS A 79 6.15 -22.22 -22.09
N TYR A 80 6.71 -21.02 -22.05
CA TYR A 80 7.03 -20.31 -20.79
C TYR A 80 5.77 -20.15 -19.92
N LYS A 81 4.66 -19.63 -20.49
CA LYS A 81 3.41 -19.44 -19.77
C LYS A 81 2.87 -20.77 -19.24
N THR A 82 2.92 -21.82 -20.05
CA THR A 82 2.47 -23.17 -19.64
C THR A 82 3.33 -23.73 -18.50
N ASP A 83 4.63 -23.63 -18.61
CA ASP A 83 5.56 -24.09 -17.57
C ASP A 83 5.39 -23.30 -16.27
N TYR A 84 5.21 -21.98 -16.36
CA TYR A 84 4.88 -21.13 -15.20
C TYR A 84 3.58 -21.58 -14.53
N GLN A 85 2.50 -21.71 -15.27
CA GLN A 85 1.22 -22.15 -14.73
C GLN A 85 1.30 -23.54 -14.07
N ASN A 86 2.18 -24.42 -14.56
CA ASN A 86 2.43 -25.72 -13.95
C ASN A 86 3.24 -25.66 -12.64
N LEU A 87 3.73 -24.49 -12.22
CA LEU A 87 4.41 -24.33 -10.92
C LEU A 87 3.48 -24.64 -9.72
N ASN A 88 2.16 -24.59 -9.90
CA ASN A 88 1.23 -25.09 -8.89
C ASN A 88 1.48 -26.57 -8.53
N LYS A 89 1.94 -27.38 -9.49
CA LYS A 89 2.22 -28.82 -9.31
C LYS A 89 3.49 -29.13 -8.53
N THR A 90 4.30 -28.10 -8.27
CA THR A 90 5.53 -28.20 -7.48
C THR A 90 5.53 -27.32 -6.25
N PHE A 91 4.52 -26.45 -6.08
CA PHE A 91 4.40 -25.54 -4.95
C PHE A 91 4.19 -26.32 -3.65
N ASN A 92 5.21 -26.30 -2.80
CA ASN A 92 5.21 -27.04 -1.54
C ASN A 92 6.15 -26.38 -0.50
N PRO A 93 5.79 -25.21 0.04
CA PRO A 93 6.63 -24.45 0.97
C PRO A 93 6.80 -25.19 2.30
N LYS A 94 7.96 -25.78 2.52
CA LYS A 94 8.25 -26.67 3.66
C LYS A 94 8.43 -25.91 4.98
N HIS A 95 8.83 -24.64 4.90
CA HIS A 95 9.13 -23.80 6.06
C HIS A 95 8.06 -22.74 6.32
N PHE A 96 6.90 -22.83 5.65
CA PHE A 96 5.79 -21.91 5.86
C PHE A 96 5.36 -21.86 7.32
N ASP A 97 5.65 -20.73 7.95
CA ASP A 97 5.29 -20.46 9.34
C ASP A 97 4.85 -18.99 9.49
N PRO A 98 3.56 -18.70 9.32
CA PRO A 98 3.06 -17.32 9.38
C PRO A 98 3.19 -16.68 10.76
N SER A 99 3.34 -17.49 11.83
CA SER A 99 3.58 -16.97 13.17
C SER A 99 4.94 -16.27 13.26
N LYS A 100 5.97 -16.80 12.58
CA LYS A 100 7.28 -16.14 12.49
C LYS A 100 7.23 -14.85 11.68
N TRP A 101 6.43 -14.82 10.61
CA TRP A 101 6.22 -13.61 9.81
C TRP A 101 5.56 -12.51 10.65
N ALA A 102 4.47 -12.86 11.35
CA ALA A 102 3.75 -11.93 12.22
C ALA A 102 4.61 -11.45 13.40
N GLU A 103 5.44 -12.32 13.96
CA GLU A 103 6.41 -11.97 15.01
C GLU A 103 7.44 -10.96 14.49
N ALA A 104 8.03 -11.21 13.31
CA ALA A 104 9.01 -10.32 12.71
C ALA A 104 8.39 -8.95 12.41
N ALA A 105 7.18 -8.90 11.84
CA ALA A 105 6.46 -7.66 11.56
C ALA A 105 6.15 -6.88 12.84
N LYS A 106 5.63 -7.54 13.88
CA LYS A 106 5.36 -6.91 15.18
C LYS A 106 6.62 -6.35 15.82
N ASN A 107 7.70 -7.12 15.81
CA ASN A 107 8.98 -6.72 16.38
C ASN A 107 9.64 -5.57 15.62
N ALA A 108 9.38 -5.45 14.29
CA ALA A 108 9.78 -4.29 13.50
C ALA A 108 8.95 -3.02 13.81
N GLY A 109 7.85 -3.15 14.54
CA GLY A 109 6.94 -2.05 14.87
C GLY A 109 5.81 -1.87 13.86
N MET A 110 5.63 -2.80 12.93
CA MET A 110 4.51 -2.77 11.98
C MET A 110 3.17 -3.00 12.70
N LYS A 111 2.08 -2.42 12.20
CA LYS A 111 0.76 -2.40 12.82
C LYS A 111 -0.31 -3.10 12.00
N TYR A 112 -0.07 -3.35 10.74
CA TYR A 112 -0.97 -4.05 9.84
C TYR A 112 -0.18 -4.83 8.80
N VAL A 113 -0.84 -5.81 8.19
CA VAL A 113 -0.32 -6.55 7.04
C VAL A 113 -1.23 -6.34 5.83
N VAL A 114 -0.66 -6.38 4.63
CA VAL A 114 -1.37 -6.56 3.36
C VAL A 114 -0.75 -7.77 2.67
N PHE A 115 -1.47 -8.89 2.65
CA PHE A 115 -0.99 -10.16 2.14
C PHE A 115 -1.57 -10.47 0.76
N THR A 116 -0.72 -10.90 -0.20
CA THR A 116 -1.19 -11.31 -1.52
C THR A 116 -1.96 -12.62 -1.47
N THR A 117 -3.28 -12.56 -1.52
CA THR A 117 -4.14 -13.75 -1.55
C THR A 117 -4.20 -14.39 -2.92
N LYS A 118 -4.15 -13.55 -3.96
CA LYS A 118 -4.06 -13.90 -5.38
C LYS A 118 -3.40 -12.76 -6.13
N HIS A 119 -2.32 -13.03 -6.87
CA HIS A 119 -1.73 -12.08 -7.81
C HIS A 119 -2.36 -12.24 -9.21
N HIS A 120 -1.90 -11.50 -10.22
CA HIS A 120 -2.50 -11.50 -11.57
C HIS A 120 -2.49 -12.87 -12.24
N ASP A 121 -1.57 -13.78 -11.86
CA ASP A 121 -1.50 -15.15 -12.41
C ASP A 121 -2.68 -16.05 -12.02
N GLY A 122 -3.54 -15.58 -11.13
CA GLY A 122 -4.75 -16.30 -10.71
C GLY A 122 -4.52 -17.42 -9.69
N PHE A 123 -3.26 -17.67 -9.26
CA PHE A 123 -3.01 -18.71 -8.27
C PHE A 123 -3.48 -18.25 -6.88
N CYS A 124 -4.46 -18.96 -6.34
CA CYS A 124 -5.10 -18.61 -5.08
C CYS A 124 -4.36 -19.23 -3.89
N LEU A 125 -3.92 -18.38 -2.95
CA LEU A 125 -3.34 -18.80 -1.67
C LEU A 125 -4.41 -18.95 -0.56
N PHE A 126 -5.67 -19.20 -0.94
CA PHE A 126 -6.81 -19.33 -0.03
C PHE A 126 -7.75 -20.47 -0.46
N ASP A 127 -8.58 -20.91 0.48
CA ASP A 127 -9.61 -21.94 0.20
C ASP A 127 -10.73 -21.35 -0.65
N THR A 128 -10.58 -21.44 -1.97
CA THR A 128 -11.60 -21.01 -2.93
C THR A 128 -12.31 -22.21 -3.54
N LYS A 129 -13.61 -22.03 -3.83
CA LYS A 129 -14.44 -22.99 -4.59
C LYS A 129 -14.58 -22.60 -6.06
N GLU A 130 -14.05 -21.45 -6.43
CA GLU A 130 -14.22 -20.86 -7.76
C GLU A 130 -13.24 -21.40 -8.80
N THR A 131 -12.09 -21.92 -8.34
CA THR A 131 -11.05 -22.48 -9.22
C THR A 131 -10.29 -23.61 -8.54
N THR A 132 -9.77 -24.55 -9.33
CA THR A 132 -8.81 -25.57 -8.88
C THR A 132 -7.36 -25.06 -8.86
N TYR A 133 -7.11 -23.85 -9.33
CA TYR A 133 -5.78 -23.25 -9.35
C TYR A 133 -5.47 -22.59 -7.99
N SER A 134 -5.28 -23.43 -6.98
CA SER A 134 -5.13 -22.98 -5.59
C SER A 134 -4.27 -23.92 -4.75
N THR A 135 -3.81 -23.42 -3.60
CA THR A 135 -3.01 -24.21 -2.64
C THR A 135 -3.75 -25.34 -1.97
N VAL A 136 -5.09 -25.30 -1.94
CA VAL A 136 -5.93 -26.34 -1.33
C VAL A 136 -6.37 -27.41 -2.31
N ASP A 137 -6.21 -27.20 -3.62
CA ASP A 137 -6.57 -28.18 -4.63
C ASP A 137 -5.60 -29.38 -4.63
N PRO A 138 -6.08 -30.62 -4.80
CA PRO A 138 -5.24 -31.83 -4.82
C PRO A 138 -4.13 -31.83 -5.87
N SER A 139 -4.22 -31.03 -6.94
CA SER A 139 -3.15 -30.85 -7.93
C SER A 139 -1.93 -30.14 -7.37
N CYS A 140 -2.09 -29.33 -6.32
CA CYS A 140 -1.04 -28.67 -5.60
C CYS A 140 -0.51 -29.58 -4.47
N PRO A 141 0.80 -29.93 -4.42
CA PRO A 141 1.34 -30.78 -3.37
C PRO A 141 1.11 -30.24 -1.96
N PHE A 142 1.09 -28.91 -1.80
CA PHE A 142 0.85 -28.27 -0.51
C PHE A 142 -0.54 -28.49 0.05
N SER A 143 -1.51 -28.91 -0.75
CA SER A 143 -2.89 -29.25 -0.33
C SER A 143 -2.95 -30.31 0.78
N LYS A 144 -1.89 -31.13 0.90
CA LYS A 144 -1.76 -32.15 1.96
C LYS A 144 -1.30 -31.57 3.31
N ASN A 145 -0.86 -30.33 3.31
CA ASN A 145 -0.45 -29.65 4.54
C ASN A 145 -1.70 -29.15 5.29
N PRO A 146 -1.82 -29.30 6.61
CA PRO A 146 -2.95 -28.77 7.37
C PRO A 146 -3.05 -27.23 7.28
N LYS A 147 -1.99 -26.54 6.86
CA LYS A 147 -1.94 -25.10 6.62
C LYS A 147 -2.12 -24.74 5.13
N ALA A 148 -2.76 -25.58 4.33
CA ALA A 148 -2.91 -25.36 2.90
C ALA A 148 -3.74 -24.12 2.55
N ASP A 149 -4.66 -23.72 3.42
CA ASP A 149 -5.31 -22.42 3.37
C ASP A 149 -4.36 -21.36 3.96
N ILE A 150 -3.41 -20.94 3.12
CA ILE A 150 -2.33 -20.03 3.52
C ILE A 150 -2.89 -18.70 4.02
N THR A 151 -3.91 -18.15 3.35
CA THR A 151 -4.53 -16.88 3.74
C THR A 151 -5.16 -16.96 5.12
N GLY A 152 -5.90 -18.03 5.41
CA GLY A 152 -6.48 -18.26 6.72
C GLY A 152 -5.43 -18.33 7.84
N GLU A 153 -4.33 -19.02 7.58
CA GLU A 153 -3.22 -19.14 8.54
C GLU A 153 -2.48 -17.80 8.75
N VAL A 154 -2.28 -17.01 7.68
CA VAL A 154 -1.68 -15.67 7.77
C VAL A 154 -2.59 -14.73 8.57
N VAL A 155 -3.87 -14.63 8.22
CA VAL A 155 -4.85 -13.79 8.92
C VAL A 155 -4.88 -14.12 10.40
N LYS A 156 -4.95 -15.41 10.75
CA LYS A 156 -4.93 -15.89 12.13
C LYS A 156 -3.67 -15.44 12.86
N ALA A 157 -2.49 -15.69 12.29
CA ALA A 157 -1.20 -15.41 12.93
C ALA A 157 -1.01 -13.91 13.19
N PHE A 158 -1.35 -13.04 12.21
CA PHE A 158 -1.21 -11.59 12.36
C PHE A 158 -2.23 -11.03 13.37
N ARG A 159 -3.47 -11.50 13.34
CA ARG A 159 -4.51 -11.12 14.30
C ARG A 159 -4.14 -11.51 15.73
N GLU A 160 -3.58 -12.71 15.96
CA GLU A 160 -3.08 -13.15 17.27
C GLU A 160 -1.96 -12.24 17.81
N LYS A 161 -1.22 -11.58 16.94
CA LYS A 161 -0.21 -10.57 17.32
C LYS A 161 -0.79 -9.17 17.52
N GLY A 162 -2.09 -8.97 17.27
CA GLY A 162 -2.77 -7.67 17.38
C GLY A 162 -2.49 -6.71 16.23
N LEU A 163 -2.13 -7.23 15.05
CA LEU A 163 -1.99 -6.45 13.83
C LEU A 163 -3.29 -6.48 13.04
N TRP A 164 -3.60 -5.36 12.37
CA TRP A 164 -4.70 -5.33 11.41
C TRP A 164 -4.37 -6.22 10.21
N THR A 165 -5.41 -6.81 9.64
CA THR A 165 -5.29 -7.75 8.53
C THR A 165 -5.86 -7.18 7.26
N GLY A 166 -5.00 -7.03 6.25
CA GLY A 166 -5.34 -6.60 4.91
C GLY A 166 -5.09 -7.72 3.90
N LEU A 167 -5.97 -7.82 2.94
CA LEU A 167 -5.90 -8.79 1.85
C LEU A 167 -5.69 -8.05 0.54
N TYR A 168 -4.55 -8.29 -0.10
CA TYR A 168 -4.31 -7.91 -1.49
C TYR A 168 -5.01 -8.93 -2.40
N PHE A 169 -5.72 -8.43 -3.37
CA PHE A 169 -6.38 -9.22 -4.40
C PHE A 169 -6.23 -8.55 -5.75
N SER A 170 -5.74 -9.28 -6.74
CA SER A 170 -5.72 -8.81 -8.12
C SER A 170 -7.10 -8.85 -8.74
N LYS A 171 -7.57 -7.70 -9.25
CA LYS A 171 -8.80 -7.64 -10.05
C LYS A 171 -8.68 -8.44 -11.35
N PRO A 172 -7.61 -8.30 -12.16
CA PRO A 172 -7.38 -9.17 -13.30
C PRO A 172 -7.00 -10.60 -12.87
N ASP A 173 -7.30 -11.59 -13.71
CA ASP A 173 -6.94 -12.99 -13.49
C ASP A 173 -6.50 -13.61 -14.80
N TRP A 174 -5.18 -13.79 -14.96
CA TRP A 174 -4.57 -14.29 -16.21
C TRP A 174 -4.62 -15.81 -16.36
N HIS A 175 -5.21 -16.50 -15.38
CA HIS A 175 -5.51 -17.93 -15.49
C HIS A 175 -6.98 -18.18 -15.81
N CYS A 176 -7.86 -17.26 -15.43
CA CYS A 176 -9.29 -17.38 -15.70
C CYS A 176 -9.56 -17.27 -17.21
N ASP A 177 -10.16 -18.31 -17.79
CA ASP A 177 -10.46 -18.35 -19.22
C ASP A 177 -11.47 -17.27 -19.65
N ASP A 178 -12.33 -16.84 -18.74
CA ASP A 178 -13.26 -15.73 -18.99
C ASP A 178 -12.60 -14.34 -18.93
N TYR A 179 -11.31 -14.24 -18.52
CA TYR A 179 -10.49 -13.02 -18.61
C TYR A 179 -9.48 -13.11 -19.76
N TRP A 180 -8.61 -14.13 -19.76
CA TRP A 180 -7.70 -14.46 -20.84
C TRP A 180 -8.18 -15.72 -21.54
N ALA A 181 -9.02 -15.56 -22.56
CA ALA A 181 -9.53 -16.65 -23.34
C ALA A 181 -8.36 -17.45 -23.99
N HIS A 182 -8.27 -18.73 -23.66
CA HIS A 182 -7.11 -19.56 -24.06
C HIS A 182 -7.05 -19.82 -25.57
N GLU A 183 -8.16 -19.66 -26.28
CA GLU A 183 -8.27 -19.80 -27.73
C GLU A 183 -7.64 -18.61 -28.50
N TRP A 184 -7.30 -17.52 -27.81
CA TRP A 184 -6.69 -16.33 -28.41
C TRP A 184 -5.35 -16.00 -27.79
N ALA A 185 -4.50 -15.29 -28.55
CA ALA A 185 -3.24 -14.81 -28.05
C ALA A 185 -3.47 -13.78 -26.94
N THR A 186 -2.62 -13.79 -25.92
CA THR A 186 -2.58 -12.79 -24.87
C THR A 186 -1.81 -11.56 -25.37
N PRO A 187 -2.45 -10.40 -25.65
CA PRO A 187 -1.77 -9.23 -26.19
C PRO A 187 -0.95 -8.49 -25.13
N ASP A 188 -1.54 -8.29 -23.96
CA ASP A 188 -1.00 -7.55 -22.82
C ASP A 188 -1.74 -7.93 -21.53
N ARG A 189 -1.74 -7.03 -20.53
CA ARG A 189 -2.40 -7.21 -19.22
C ARG A 189 -3.94 -7.27 -19.26
N ASN A 190 -4.54 -6.83 -20.37
CA ASN A 190 -5.98 -6.66 -20.52
C ASN A 190 -6.67 -7.94 -20.98
N VAL A 191 -8.01 -7.95 -20.96
CA VAL A 191 -8.79 -9.00 -21.61
C VAL A 191 -8.40 -9.11 -23.08
N ASN A 192 -8.32 -10.34 -23.61
CA ASN A 192 -7.90 -10.59 -24.99
C ASN A 192 -9.06 -10.76 -25.98
N TYR A 193 -10.24 -10.26 -25.61
CA TYR A 193 -11.44 -10.20 -26.42
C TYR A 193 -12.19 -8.90 -26.15
N ASP A 194 -13.12 -8.52 -27.02
CA ASP A 194 -13.97 -7.33 -26.84
C ASP A 194 -15.14 -7.64 -25.88
N PRO A 195 -15.18 -7.06 -24.67
CA PRO A 195 -16.27 -7.28 -23.72
C PRO A 195 -17.63 -6.78 -24.21
N THR A 196 -17.67 -5.87 -25.19
CA THR A 196 -18.94 -5.37 -25.78
C THR A 196 -19.51 -6.36 -26.80
N VAL A 197 -18.65 -7.16 -27.43
CA VAL A 197 -19.03 -8.20 -28.38
C VAL A 197 -19.34 -9.51 -27.65
N MET A 198 -18.65 -9.76 -26.54
CA MET A 198 -18.81 -10.99 -25.74
C MET A 198 -19.18 -10.66 -24.27
N PRO A 199 -20.29 -9.94 -24.04
CA PRO A 199 -20.63 -9.44 -22.70
C PRO A 199 -20.89 -10.57 -21.70
N GLU A 200 -21.41 -11.71 -22.16
CA GLU A 200 -21.69 -12.88 -21.29
C GLU A 200 -20.41 -13.49 -20.71
N ARG A 201 -19.29 -13.45 -21.48
CA ARG A 201 -18.01 -13.95 -21.02
C ARG A 201 -17.45 -13.04 -19.93
N PHE A 202 -17.45 -11.72 -20.17
CA PHE A 202 -16.99 -10.77 -19.17
C PHE A 202 -17.88 -10.76 -17.90
N GLU A 203 -19.19 -10.97 -18.05
CA GLU A 203 -20.10 -11.11 -16.91
C GLU A 203 -19.75 -12.35 -16.04
N LYS A 204 -19.40 -13.48 -16.65
CA LYS A 204 -18.94 -14.67 -15.91
C LYS A 204 -17.67 -14.36 -15.11
N TYR A 205 -16.70 -13.66 -15.73
CA TYR A 205 -15.49 -13.22 -15.06
C TYR A 205 -15.80 -12.29 -13.88
N LYS A 206 -16.68 -11.32 -14.08
CA LYS A 206 -17.12 -10.41 -13.02
C LYS A 206 -17.73 -11.18 -11.85
N GLN A 207 -18.63 -12.10 -12.10
CA GLN A 207 -19.26 -12.94 -11.08
C GLN A 207 -18.25 -13.87 -10.38
N PHE A 208 -17.29 -14.42 -11.11
CA PHE A 208 -16.17 -15.18 -10.54
C PHE A 208 -15.38 -14.31 -9.53
N THR A 209 -15.02 -13.10 -9.91
CA THR A 209 -14.30 -12.16 -9.06
C THR A 209 -15.12 -11.80 -7.81
N HIS A 210 -16.42 -11.52 -7.95
CA HIS A 210 -17.32 -11.22 -6.83
C HIS A 210 -17.41 -12.38 -5.83
N ARG A 211 -17.51 -13.61 -6.30
CA ARG A 211 -17.58 -14.78 -5.42
C ARG A 211 -16.26 -15.01 -4.67
N GLN A 212 -15.10 -14.83 -5.32
CA GLN A 212 -13.80 -14.89 -4.63
C GLN A 212 -13.66 -13.80 -3.56
N ILE A 213 -14.11 -12.58 -3.84
CA ILE A 213 -14.09 -11.49 -2.84
C ILE A 213 -15.04 -11.83 -1.68
N ARG A 214 -16.21 -12.43 -1.95
CA ARG A 214 -17.10 -12.92 -0.90
C ARG A 214 -16.41 -13.97 -0.03
N GLU A 215 -15.73 -14.95 -0.61
CA GLU A 215 -14.98 -15.94 0.15
C GLU A 215 -13.94 -15.28 1.08
N LEU A 216 -13.15 -14.35 0.54
CA LEU A 216 -12.10 -13.65 1.30
C LEU A 216 -12.64 -12.78 2.44
N THR A 217 -13.78 -12.12 2.26
CA THR A 217 -14.34 -11.20 3.25
C THR A 217 -15.33 -11.86 4.21
N HIS A 218 -15.73 -13.13 3.98
CA HIS A 218 -16.70 -13.84 4.82
C HIS A 218 -16.09 -15.02 5.58
N ASN A 219 -15.03 -15.67 5.04
CA ASN A 219 -14.54 -16.92 5.61
C ASN A 219 -13.43 -16.70 6.66
N TYR A 220 -12.83 -15.52 6.73
CA TYR A 220 -11.64 -15.25 7.57
C TYR A 220 -11.92 -14.31 8.75
N GLY A 221 -13.19 -14.07 9.09
CA GLY A 221 -13.61 -13.10 10.11
C GLY A 221 -13.40 -11.65 9.64
N ASP A 222 -13.37 -10.72 10.58
CA ASP A 222 -13.26 -9.29 10.25
C ASP A 222 -11.91 -8.97 9.61
N ILE A 223 -11.95 -8.59 8.35
CA ILE A 223 -10.78 -8.11 7.57
C ILE A 223 -10.79 -6.60 7.61
N ASP A 224 -9.64 -5.98 7.90
CA ASP A 224 -9.54 -4.53 8.06
C ASP A 224 -9.40 -3.78 6.73
N ILE A 225 -8.72 -4.39 5.75
CA ILE A 225 -8.39 -3.76 4.47
C ILE A 225 -8.58 -4.76 3.33
N LEU A 226 -9.35 -4.39 2.31
CA LEU A 226 -9.38 -5.06 1.00
C LEU A 226 -8.61 -4.20 0.00
N TRP A 227 -7.42 -4.65 -0.39
CA TRP A 227 -6.49 -3.93 -1.26
C TRP A 227 -6.55 -4.52 -2.68
N LEU A 228 -7.21 -3.81 -3.61
CA LEU A 228 -7.51 -4.27 -4.96
C LEU A 228 -6.51 -3.70 -5.96
N ASP A 229 -5.72 -4.56 -6.57
CA ASP A 229 -4.76 -4.17 -7.61
C ASP A 229 -5.32 -4.42 -9.03
N GLY A 230 -4.63 -3.89 -10.03
CA GLY A 230 -5.04 -3.97 -11.42
C GLY A 230 -5.87 -2.74 -11.83
N GLY A 231 -5.29 -1.56 -11.73
CA GLY A 231 -5.95 -0.28 -12.01
C GLY A 231 -6.46 -0.11 -13.46
N TRP A 232 -6.13 -1.00 -14.38
CA TRP A 232 -6.71 -1.05 -15.75
C TRP A 232 -8.06 -1.75 -15.79
N VAL A 233 -8.42 -2.54 -14.78
CA VAL A 233 -9.77 -3.08 -14.58
C VAL A 233 -10.59 -1.99 -13.90
N ARG A 234 -11.28 -1.16 -14.71
CA ARG A 234 -11.90 0.08 -14.26
C ARG A 234 -13.15 0.46 -15.06
N PRO A 235 -14.06 1.25 -14.48
CA PRO A 235 -15.20 1.80 -15.18
C PRO A 235 -14.80 2.94 -16.13
N GLU A 236 -15.59 3.16 -17.16
CA GLU A 236 -15.34 4.17 -18.21
C GLU A 236 -15.15 5.59 -17.64
N TRP A 237 -15.93 5.97 -16.63
CA TRP A 237 -15.86 7.30 -16.03
C TRP A 237 -14.49 7.64 -15.41
N SER A 238 -13.69 6.63 -15.07
CA SER A 238 -12.36 6.80 -14.46
C SER A 238 -11.22 6.86 -15.51
N VAL A 239 -11.55 6.72 -16.79
CA VAL A 239 -10.56 6.75 -17.87
C VAL A 239 -10.28 8.21 -18.28
N ASN A 240 -9.02 8.61 -18.20
CA ASN A 240 -8.52 9.93 -18.57
C ASN A 240 -7.25 9.80 -19.43
N GLU A 241 -6.59 10.90 -19.76
CA GLU A 241 -5.38 10.90 -20.61
C GLU A 241 -4.23 10.09 -19.99
N GLU A 242 -4.08 10.11 -18.66
CA GLU A 242 -3.03 9.40 -17.94
C GLU A 242 -3.30 7.88 -17.88
N THR A 243 -4.55 7.50 -17.66
CA THR A 243 -4.93 6.09 -17.44
C THR A 243 -5.32 5.34 -18.71
N ARG A 244 -5.67 6.06 -19.79
CA ARG A 244 -6.01 5.45 -21.08
C ARG A 244 -4.95 4.49 -21.63
N PRO A 245 -3.64 4.78 -21.54
CA PRO A 245 -2.59 3.84 -21.99
C PRO A 245 -2.62 2.49 -21.27
N TRP A 246 -3.16 2.41 -20.05
CA TRP A 246 -3.24 1.18 -19.29
C TRP A 246 -4.25 0.17 -19.86
N LEU A 247 -5.20 0.65 -20.65
CA LEU A 247 -6.18 -0.19 -21.33
C LEU A 247 -5.63 -0.86 -22.61
N GLY A 248 -4.33 -0.70 -22.88
CA GLY A 248 -3.67 -1.26 -24.05
C GLY A 248 -4.15 -0.68 -25.37
N CYS A 249 -3.72 -1.28 -26.48
CA CYS A 249 -4.07 -0.82 -27.81
C CYS A 249 -5.56 -0.99 -28.17
N GLN A 250 -6.26 -1.90 -27.50
CA GLN A 250 -7.68 -2.16 -27.73
C GLN A 250 -8.60 -1.19 -26.99
N GLY A 251 -8.14 -0.64 -25.85
CA GLY A 251 -8.91 0.33 -25.06
C GLY A 251 -10.19 -0.23 -24.42
N TYR A 252 -10.28 -1.54 -24.21
CA TYR A 252 -11.48 -2.17 -23.66
C TYR A 252 -11.76 -1.74 -22.22
N ILE A 253 -13.01 -1.37 -21.95
CA ILE A 253 -13.48 -1.08 -20.59
C ILE A 253 -13.75 -2.40 -19.86
N GLN A 254 -13.22 -2.48 -18.63
CA GLN A 254 -13.24 -3.70 -17.80
C GLN A 254 -13.87 -3.39 -16.45
N ASP A 255 -15.16 -3.04 -16.44
CA ASP A 255 -15.88 -2.65 -15.23
C ASP A 255 -16.42 -3.87 -14.49
N ILE A 256 -15.85 -4.18 -13.33
CA ILE A 256 -16.33 -5.25 -12.45
C ILE A 256 -17.42 -4.81 -11.47
N ASN A 257 -17.97 -3.59 -11.58
CA ASN A 257 -18.97 -3.05 -10.69
C ASN A 257 -18.51 -2.95 -9.23
N MET A 258 -17.60 -2.01 -8.96
CA MET A 258 -17.02 -1.80 -7.63
C MET A 258 -18.05 -1.51 -6.53
N LYS A 259 -19.21 -0.96 -6.89
CA LYS A 259 -20.32 -0.76 -5.95
C LYS A 259 -20.81 -2.09 -5.37
N GLU A 260 -21.00 -3.09 -6.22
CA GLU A 260 -21.42 -4.44 -5.80
C GLU A 260 -20.30 -5.15 -5.03
N VAL A 261 -19.04 -5.01 -5.48
CA VAL A 261 -17.85 -5.51 -4.76
C VAL A 261 -17.81 -4.95 -3.33
N ALA A 262 -18.01 -3.65 -3.17
CA ALA A 262 -18.01 -3.01 -1.86
C ALA A 262 -19.18 -3.45 -0.99
N GLN A 263 -20.37 -3.64 -1.57
CA GLN A 263 -21.53 -4.17 -0.83
C GLN A 263 -21.24 -5.58 -0.31
N ILE A 264 -20.75 -6.47 -1.16
CA ILE A 264 -20.35 -7.84 -0.78
C ILE A 264 -19.30 -7.81 0.33
N ALA A 265 -18.24 -7.02 0.15
CA ALA A 265 -17.13 -6.98 1.09
C ALA A 265 -17.54 -6.45 2.48
N ARG A 266 -18.52 -5.54 2.54
CA ARG A 266 -19.00 -4.90 3.77
C ARG A 266 -20.22 -5.56 4.41
N GLU A 267 -20.75 -6.65 3.86
CA GLU A 267 -21.93 -7.33 4.43
C GLU A 267 -21.74 -7.75 5.89
N ASN A 268 -20.59 -8.31 6.23
CA ASN A 268 -20.26 -8.76 7.59
C ASN A 268 -19.34 -7.81 8.34
N ASN A 269 -18.67 -6.90 7.65
CA ASN A 269 -17.71 -5.95 8.22
C ASN A 269 -17.94 -4.54 7.66
N PRO A 270 -18.92 -3.78 8.20
CA PRO A 270 -19.35 -2.50 7.64
C PRO A 270 -18.26 -1.42 7.60
N ASP A 271 -17.20 -1.53 8.41
CA ASP A 271 -16.12 -0.55 8.46
C ASP A 271 -14.86 -0.96 7.65
N LEU A 272 -14.97 -2.04 6.84
CA LEU A 272 -13.87 -2.51 6.00
C LEU A 272 -13.40 -1.42 5.02
N ILE A 273 -12.11 -1.11 5.07
CA ILE A 273 -11.46 -0.18 4.16
C ILE A 273 -11.25 -0.87 2.80
N ILE A 274 -11.68 -0.21 1.72
CA ILE A 274 -11.51 -0.70 0.35
C ILE A 274 -10.55 0.22 -0.39
N VAL A 275 -9.59 -0.36 -1.09
CA VAL A 275 -8.59 0.36 -1.87
C VAL A 275 -8.67 -0.11 -3.31
N ASP A 276 -9.53 0.51 -4.11
CA ASP A 276 -9.60 0.32 -5.56
C ASP A 276 -8.49 1.12 -6.23
N ARG A 277 -7.29 0.59 -6.15
CA ARG A 277 -6.04 1.25 -6.46
C ARG A 277 -6.03 1.93 -7.81
N SER A 278 -5.69 3.22 -7.83
CA SER A 278 -5.52 4.05 -9.03
C SER A 278 -6.78 4.24 -9.88
N VAL A 279 -7.96 4.01 -9.33
CA VAL A 279 -9.23 4.25 -10.02
C VAL A 279 -9.84 5.57 -9.61
N GLY A 280 -9.69 5.96 -8.36
CA GLY A 280 -10.29 7.15 -7.77
C GLY A 280 -11.73 6.92 -7.29
N GLY A 281 -12.31 7.95 -6.68
CA GLY A 281 -13.69 7.93 -6.21
C GLY A 281 -13.89 7.22 -4.87
N LYS A 282 -15.13 6.76 -4.64
CA LYS A 282 -15.61 6.29 -3.35
C LYS A 282 -14.90 5.05 -2.81
N TYR A 283 -14.41 4.19 -3.71
CA TYR A 283 -13.85 2.91 -3.34
C TYR A 283 -12.31 2.90 -3.30
N GLU A 284 -11.66 4.02 -3.61
CA GLU A 284 -10.24 4.25 -3.30
C GLU A 284 -10.14 5.03 -1.98
N ASN A 285 -10.38 4.36 -0.84
CA ASN A 285 -10.43 4.99 0.47
C ASN A 285 -9.13 5.68 0.88
N TYR A 286 -8.01 5.26 0.30
CA TYR A 286 -6.74 5.97 0.33
C TYR A 286 -5.93 5.70 -0.94
N GLN A 287 -5.10 6.65 -1.35
CA GLN A 287 -4.26 6.50 -2.53
C GLN A 287 -2.95 5.78 -2.21
N THR A 288 -2.36 5.15 -3.23
CA THR A 288 -1.20 4.28 -3.07
C THR A 288 -0.08 4.64 -4.04
N PRO A 289 0.64 5.78 -3.85
CA PRO A 289 1.85 6.05 -4.62
C PRO A 289 2.83 4.88 -4.52
N GLU A 290 3.21 4.32 -5.67
CA GLU A 290 4.06 3.14 -5.72
C GLU A 290 5.53 3.51 -5.86
N GLN A 291 6.41 2.95 -5.01
CA GLN A 291 7.86 3.13 -5.01
C GLN A 291 8.33 4.60 -4.91
N GLN A 292 7.47 5.50 -4.51
CA GLN A 292 7.77 6.94 -4.45
C GLN A 292 7.15 7.59 -3.21
N VAL A 293 7.77 8.67 -2.77
CA VAL A 293 7.26 9.53 -1.70
C VAL A 293 6.85 10.86 -2.32
N PRO A 294 5.60 11.32 -2.16
CA PRO A 294 5.20 12.64 -2.65
C PRO A 294 6.09 13.77 -2.12
N ASP A 295 6.33 14.79 -2.93
CA ASP A 295 7.18 15.93 -2.55
C ASP A 295 6.52 16.82 -1.49
N SER A 296 5.19 16.84 -1.44
CA SER A 296 4.40 17.69 -0.55
C SER A 296 3.28 16.90 0.14
N LEU A 297 2.54 17.59 1.03
CA LEU A 297 1.32 17.06 1.64
C LEU A 297 0.27 16.80 0.56
N LEU A 298 -0.39 15.64 0.65
CA LEU A 298 -1.53 15.33 -0.20
C LEU A 298 -2.83 15.67 0.54
N PRO A 299 -3.87 16.14 -0.16
CA PRO A 299 -5.14 16.53 0.45
C PRO A 299 -6.07 15.36 0.76
N TYR A 300 -5.57 14.13 0.68
CA TYR A 300 -6.30 12.89 0.92
C TYR A 300 -5.43 11.88 1.67
N PRO A 301 -6.02 10.85 2.31
CA PRO A 301 -5.27 9.75 2.91
C PRO A 301 -4.45 8.99 1.87
N TRP A 302 -3.22 8.59 2.23
CA TRP A 302 -2.34 7.89 1.30
C TRP A 302 -1.36 6.95 2.00
N GLU A 303 -0.88 5.98 1.25
CA GLU A 303 0.08 4.98 1.66
C GLU A 303 1.12 4.78 0.56
N THR A 304 2.39 4.90 0.87
CA THR A 304 3.42 4.45 -0.07
C THR A 304 3.62 2.95 0.09
N CYS A 305 3.33 2.18 -0.95
CA CYS A 305 3.76 0.79 -1.04
C CYS A 305 5.14 0.73 -1.73
N MET A 306 6.10 0.08 -1.06
CA MET A 306 7.49 0.06 -1.53
C MET A 306 8.17 -1.26 -1.17
N SER A 307 8.96 -1.81 -2.08
CA SER A 307 9.78 -2.98 -1.82
C SER A 307 10.97 -2.65 -0.90
N MET A 308 11.31 -3.54 0.00
CA MET A 308 12.54 -3.43 0.79
C MET A 308 13.77 -3.62 -0.09
N GLY A 309 13.71 -4.55 -1.05
CA GLY A 309 14.67 -4.73 -2.13
C GLY A 309 14.30 -3.92 -3.38
N ASN A 310 14.71 -4.42 -4.55
CA ASN A 310 14.33 -3.87 -5.86
C ASN A 310 13.11 -4.60 -6.44
N SER A 311 12.85 -5.83 -6.02
CA SER A 311 11.76 -6.67 -6.50
C SER A 311 10.61 -6.74 -5.49
N TRP A 312 9.37 -6.95 -5.96
CA TRP A 312 8.23 -7.23 -5.09
C TRP A 312 8.27 -8.67 -4.56
N SER A 313 8.52 -9.64 -5.47
CA SER A 313 8.73 -11.04 -5.12
C SER A 313 10.16 -11.31 -4.61
N TYR A 314 10.36 -12.51 -4.09
CA TYR A 314 11.69 -12.99 -3.74
C TYR A 314 12.56 -13.21 -5.00
N VAL A 315 13.75 -12.62 -4.96
CA VAL A 315 14.85 -12.87 -5.91
C VAL A 315 16.13 -12.99 -5.10
N SER A 316 16.85 -14.13 -5.21
CA SER A 316 18.02 -14.43 -4.37
C SER A 316 19.19 -13.46 -4.56
N THR A 317 19.28 -12.84 -5.76
CA THR A 317 20.31 -11.86 -6.10
C THR A 317 19.89 -10.40 -5.83
N ASP A 318 18.71 -10.18 -5.23
CA ASP A 318 18.21 -8.83 -4.98
C ASP A 318 19.05 -8.08 -3.94
N THR A 319 19.07 -6.75 -4.06
CA THR A 319 19.77 -5.85 -3.15
C THR A 319 18.77 -5.06 -2.32
N TYR A 320 18.95 -5.12 -1.01
CA TYR A 320 18.04 -4.49 -0.05
C TYR A 320 18.52 -3.08 0.34
N LYS A 321 17.57 -2.16 0.48
CA LYS A 321 17.83 -0.83 1.04
C LYS A 321 18.47 -0.97 2.42
N SER A 322 19.33 -0.03 2.79
CA SER A 322 19.91 -0.02 4.14
C SER A 322 18.85 0.31 5.19
N THR A 323 19.08 -0.08 6.43
CA THR A 323 18.21 0.27 7.56
C THR A 323 18.08 1.78 7.71
N ASN A 324 19.18 2.52 7.51
CA ASN A 324 19.19 3.97 7.52
C ASN A 324 18.20 4.53 6.49
N LYS A 325 18.30 4.09 5.23
CA LYS A 325 17.38 4.52 4.17
C LYS A 325 15.92 4.19 4.47
N LEU A 326 15.64 3.01 5.03
CA LEU A 326 14.26 2.60 5.37
C LEU A 326 13.66 3.44 6.50
N ILE A 327 14.45 3.77 7.54
CA ILE A 327 14.01 4.65 8.63
C ILE A 327 13.79 6.08 8.11
N HIS A 328 14.68 6.58 7.24
CA HIS A 328 14.52 7.90 6.62
C HIS A 328 13.24 7.98 5.78
N LEU A 329 12.94 6.94 4.99
CA LEU A 329 11.70 6.84 4.23
C LEU A 329 10.48 6.86 5.16
N LEU A 330 10.48 6.05 6.22
CA LEU A 330 9.40 6.05 7.21
C LEU A 330 9.16 7.44 7.81
N CYS A 331 10.23 8.12 8.23
CA CYS A 331 10.13 9.46 8.80
C CYS A 331 9.61 10.49 7.79
N ASP A 332 10.07 10.42 6.54
CA ASP A 332 9.65 11.34 5.47
C ASP A 332 8.18 11.14 5.09
N ILE A 333 7.75 9.90 4.92
CA ILE A 333 6.36 9.53 4.60
C ILE A 333 5.43 10.00 5.72
N VAL A 334 5.77 9.72 6.98
CA VAL A 334 4.92 10.05 8.13
C VAL A 334 4.84 11.56 8.35
N ALA A 335 5.94 12.30 8.18
CA ALA A 335 5.95 13.76 8.26
C ALA A 335 5.06 14.41 7.18
N LYS A 336 4.91 13.77 6.03
CA LYS A 336 4.03 14.18 4.93
C LYS A 336 2.60 13.60 5.01
N GLY A 337 2.26 12.93 6.13
CA GLY A 337 0.90 12.47 6.43
C GLY A 337 0.54 11.09 5.90
N GLY A 338 1.48 10.39 5.26
CA GLY A 338 1.25 9.05 4.73
C GLY A 338 1.47 7.92 5.72
N ASN A 339 1.09 6.72 5.30
CA ASN A 339 1.50 5.45 5.87
C ASN A 339 2.57 4.79 4.99
N PHE A 340 3.47 4.05 5.60
CA PHE A 340 4.51 3.29 4.90
C PHE A 340 4.17 1.81 4.89
N LEU A 341 3.88 1.24 3.73
CA LEU A 341 3.65 -0.19 3.51
C LEU A 341 4.90 -0.81 2.90
N LEU A 342 5.72 -1.47 3.72
CA LEU A 342 7.01 -2.03 3.32
C LEU A 342 6.87 -3.50 2.93
N ASN A 343 7.24 -3.82 1.68
CA ASN A 343 7.10 -5.16 1.12
C ASN A 343 8.36 -6.00 1.27
N VAL A 344 8.15 -7.28 1.60
CA VAL A 344 9.14 -8.36 1.54
C VAL A 344 8.50 -9.59 0.92
N GLY A 345 9.14 -10.16 -0.11
CA GLY A 345 8.75 -11.45 -0.70
C GLY A 345 9.40 -12.61 0.05
N PRO A 346 8.63 -13.56 0.62
CA PRO A 346 9.16 -14.83 1.10
C PRO A 346 9.75 -15.68 -0.04
N ASP A 347 10.72 -16.53 0.28
CA ASP A 347 11.26 -17.50 -0.68
C ASP A 347 10.26 -18.64 -1.02
N ALA A 348 10.63 -19.53 -1.93
CA ALA A 348 9.79 -20.65 -2.35
C ALA A 348 9.43 -21.63 -1.22
N ASP A 349 10.24 -21.70 -0.18
CA ASP A 349 10.02 -22.56 0.99
C ASP A 349 9.23 -21.85 2.11
N GLY A 350 8.92 -20.55 1.96
CA GLY A 350 8.17 -19.77 2.93
C GLY A 350 9.01 -19.06 3.98
N ASN A 351 10.33 -18.92 3.79
CA ASN A 351 11.16 -18.15 4.71
C ASN A 351 11.19 -16.67 4.30
N LEU A 352 11.22 -15.78 5.27
CA LEU A 352 11.66 -14.40 5.02
C LEU A 352 13.17 -14.36 4.84
N PRO A 353 13.70 -13.60 3.85
CA PRO A 353 15.15 -13.50 3.63
C PRO A 353 15.89 -12.97 4.86
N ASP A 354 17.05 -13.52 5.18
CA ASP A 354 17.85 -13.14 6.35
C ASP A 354 18.18 -11.65 6.38
N THR A 355 18.49 -11.06 5.22
CA THR A 355 18.73 -9.62 5.10
C THR A 355 17.49 -8.80 5.46
N ALA A 356 16.30 -9.22 5.02
CA ALA A 356 15.05 -8.56 5.38
C ALA A 356 14.79 -8.66 6.89
N LEU A 357 14.96 -9.85 7.48
CA LEU A 357 14.82 -10.06 8.93
C LEU A 357 15.79 -9.18 9.73
N LEU A 358 17.04 -9.03 9.27
CA LEU A 358 18.02 -8.12 9.89
C LEU A 358 17.51 -6.65 9.84
N ARG A 359 17.05 -6.18 8.67
CA ARG A 359 16.51 -4.82 8.51
C ARG A 359 15.29 -4.59 9.41
N MET A 360 14.35 -5.54 9.45
CA MET A 360 13.17 -5.48 10.32
C MET A 360 13.55 -5.40 11.80
N LYS A 361 14.53 -6.19 12.23
CA LYS A 361 15.03 -6.16 13.61
C LYS A 361 15.66 -4.81 13.97
N GLU A 362 16.45 -4.23 13.07
CA GLU A 362 17.12 -2.94 13.29
C GLU A 362 16.10 -1.79 13.30
N ILE A 363 15.13 -1.77 12.37
CA ILE A 363 14.01 -0.83 12.38
C ILE A 363 13.25 -0.94 13.70
N GLY A 364 12.97 -2.16 14.16
CA GLY A 364 12.26 -2.41 15.41
C GLY A 364 12.96 -1.81 16.63
N LYS A 365 14.28 -1.92 16.71
CA LYS A 365 15.06 -1.27 17.79
C LYS A 365 14.89 0.25 17.78
N TRP A 366 14.92 0.88 16.61
CA TRP A 366 14.71 2.31 16.48
C TRP A 366 13.27 2.69 16.84
N MET A 367 12.27 1.92 16.39
CA MET A 367 10.85 2.14 16.68
C MET A 367 10.48 1.97 18.16
N GLN A 368 11.13 1.07 18.89
CA GLN A 368 10.91 0.91 20.35
C GLN A 368 11.24 2.19 21.11
N VAL A 369 12.22 2.94 20.64
CA VAL A 369 12.64 4.22 21.25
C VAL A 369 11.85 5.40 20.75
N ASN A 370 11.57 5.44 19.43
CA ASN A 370 11.11 6.63 18.74
C ASN A 370 9.65 6.55 18.23
N GLY A 371 8.98 5.42 18.46
CA GLY A 371 7.64 5.18 17.92
C GLY A 371 6.57 6.19 18.32
N GLU A 372 6.74 6.92 19.46
CA GLU A 372 5.80 7.98 19.86
C GLU A 372 5.82 9.18 18.88
N ALA A 373 6.92 9.38 18.14
CA ALA A 373 7.04 10.39 17.09
C ALA A 373 6.47 9.94 15.74
N ILE A 374 6.07 8.68 15.63
CA ILE A 374 5.53 8.05 14.41
C ILE A 374 4.03 7.78 14.55
N TYR A 375 3.63 6.93 15.51
CA TYR A 375 2.25 6.47 15.64
C TYR A 375 1.30 7.55 16.16
N GLY A 376 0.12 7.66 15.52
CA GLY A 376 -0.93 8.59 15.90
C GLY A 376 -0.53 10.05 15.71
N THR A 377 0.47 10.33 14.87
CA THR A 377 0.90 11.69 14.57
C THR A 377 0.23 12.24 13.31
N ARG A 378 0.27 13.54 13.15
CA ARG A 378 -0.17 14.27 11.95
C ARG A 378 0.95 15.19 11.47
N PRO A 379 0.93 15.61 10.19
CA PRO A 379 1.84 16.61 9.68
C PRO A 379 1.73 17.93 10.45
N ILE A 380 2.85 18.63 10.56
CA ILE A 380 2.88 20.03 11.01
C ILE A 380 3.85 20.81 10.13
N TYR A 381 3.46 22.01 9.74
CA TYR A 381 4.33 22.88 8.94
C TYR A 381 5.52 23.42 9.76
N PRO A 382 6.76 23.44 9.21
CA PRO A 382 7.16 22.91 7.91
C PRO A 382 7.43 21.41 8.05
N PHE A 383 6.62 20.54 7.48
CA PHE A 383 6.75 19.08 7.62
C PHE A 383 8.17 18.56 7.30
N THR A 384 8.94 19.29 6.49
CA THR A 384 10.36 19.02 6.20
C THR A 384 11.19 20.31 6.19
N TYR A 385 12.43 20.25 6.72
CA TYR A 385 13.42 21.32 6.63
C TYR A 385 14.82 20.72 6.66
N GLY A 386 15.51 20.71 5.52
CA GLY A 386 16.81 20.06 5.41
C GLY A 386 16.75 18.60 5.88
N LYS A 387 17.56 18.25 6.89
CA LYS A 387 17.54 16.92 7.52
C LYS A 387 16.42 16.72 8.54
N PHE A 388 15.63 17.75 8.87
CA PHE A 388 14.51 17.60 9.79
C PHE A 388 13.24 17.10 9.09
N ARG A 389 12.50 16.25 9.83
CA ARG A 389 11.12 15.87 9.57
C ARG A 389 10.31 16.20 10.81
N PHE A 390 9.13 16.78 10.63
CA PHE A 390 8.30 17.22 11.75
C PHE A 390 6.97 16.48 11.77
N THR A 391 6.61 15.99 12.96
CA THR A 391 5.31 15.39 13.24
C THR A 391 4.72 15.99 14.49
N GLN A 392 3.38 15.94 14.62
CA GLN A 392 2.65 16.50 15.76
C GLN A 392 1.70 15.49 16.38
N LYS A 393 1.59 15.52 17.71
CA LYS A 393 0.56 14.80 18.48
C LYS A 393 0.11 15.65 19.66
N GLY A 394 -1.11 16.21 19.57
CA GLY A 394 -1.59 17.18 20.54
C GLY A 394 -0.71 18.46 20.57
N ASP A 395 -0.23 18.83 21.74
CA ASP A 395 0.70 19.97 21.92
C ASP A 395 2.18 19.60 21.67
N LYS A 396 2.47 18.34 21.44
CA LYS A 396 3.83 17.87 21.19
C LYS A 396 4.19 17.97 19.71
N VAL A 397 5.38 18.48 19.43
CA VAL A 397 6.03 18.50 18.12
C VAL A 397 7.28 17.66 18.20
N TYR A 398 7.42 16.69 17.31
CA TYR A 398 8.62 15.88 17.20
C TYR A 398 9.45 16.37 16.01
N GLY A 399 10.68 16.82 16.29
CA GLY A 399 11.69 17.10 15.27
C GLY A 399 12.59 15.89 15.12
N ILE A 400 12.49 15.21 13.98
CA ILE A 400 13.25 14.02 13.65
C ILE A 400 14.42 14.45 12.76
N PHE A 401 15.63 14.46 13.31
CA PHE A 401 16.85 14.81 12.58
C PHE A 401 17.48 13.55 11.97
N LEU A 402 17.51 13.49 10.65
CA LEU A 402 18.02 12.34 9.89
C LEU A 402 19.55 12.38 9.85
N LEU A 403 20.21 11.27 10.20
CA LEU A 403 21.67 11.12 10.19
C LEU A 403 22.11 10.33 8.96
N ASP A 404 23.08 10.81 8.22
CA ASP A 404 23.69 10.05 7.13
C ASP A 404 24.46 8.84 7.69
N GLU A 405 24.58 7.77 6.88
CA GLU A 405 25.21 6.51 7.31
C GLU A 405 26.66 6.68 7.81
N GLN A 406 27.33 7.76 7.40
CA GLN A 406 28.71 8.08 7.76
C GLN A 406 28.80 9.18 8.83
N GLU A 407 27.67 9.75 9.26
CA GLU A 407 27.66 10.76 10.31
C GLU A 407 27.69 10.11 11.70
N SER A 408 28.85 10.05 12.27
CA SER A 408 29.07 9.83 13.70
C SER A 408 30.26 10.70 14.12
N PRO A 409 30.08 11.58 15.08
CA PRO A 409 28.97 11.80 15.99
C PRO A 409 27.87 12.75 15.44
N VAL A 410 26.71 12.76 16.13
CA VAL A 410 25.62 13.75 15.91
C VAL A 410 26.19 15.18 15.98
N PRO A 411 25.83 16.11 15.07
CA PRO A 411 26.29 17.48 15.12
C PRO A 411 26.03 18.13 16.49
N GLU A 412 26.99 18.91 17.02
CA GLU A 412 26.81 19.58 18.31
C GLU A 412 25.67 20.60 18.31
N THR A 413 25.35 21.13 17.14
CA THR A 413 24.31 22.14 16.96
C THR A 413 23.60 21.95 15.60
N CYS A 414 22.29 22.13 15.58
CA CYS A 414 21.54 22.22 14.34
C CYS A 414 20.50 23.36 14.38
N TRP A 415 20.11 23.85 13.21
CA TRP A 415 19.14 24.94 13.04
C TRP A 415 18.01 24.51 12.12
N PHE A 416 16.83 25.09 12.37
CA PHE A 416 15.69 24.94 11.47
C PHE A 416 14.77 26.15 11.55
N ASP A 417 14.10 26.44 10.46
CA ASP A 417 12.97 27.34 10.46
C ASP A 417 11.73 26.59 10.95
N PHE A 418 11.00 27.24 11.81
CA PHE A 418 9.68 26.84 12.21
C PHE A 418 8.82 28.10 12.15
N PRO A 419 8.45 28.54 10.95
CA PRO A 419 7.62 29.71 10.81
C PRO A 419 6.28 29.43 11.47
N ALA A 420 5.82 30.42 12.20
CA ALA A 420 4.40 30.50 12.46
C ALA A 420 3.72 30.55 11.09
N ASP A 421 2.91 29.53 10.78
CA ASP A 421 1.94 29.66 9.72
C ASP A 421 0.98 30.81 10.06
N GLU A 422 -0.08 30.99 9.26
CA GLU A 422 -1.15 31.95 9.57
C GLU A 422 -1.74 31.78 10.97
N SER A 423 -1.50 30.66 11.66
CA SER A 423 -1.98 30.32 13.01
C SER A 423 -1.08 30.83 14.15
N SER A 424 0.06 31.44 13.87
CA SER A 424 1.01 31.96 14.87
C SER A 424 1.65 30.90 15.79
N ALA A 425 1.62 29.63 15.45
CA ALA A 425 2.23 28.57 16.25
C ALA A 425 3.76 28.80 16.41
N SER A 426 4.24 28.74 17.63
CA SER A 426 5.67 28.82 17.94
C SER A 426 6.06 27.79 18.98
N LEU A 427 7.34 27.40 19.01
CA LEU A 427 7.83 26.40 19.96
C LEU A 427 8.23 27.06 21.29
N LYS A 428 7.99 26.34 22.39
CA LYS A 428 8.51 26.69 23.71
C LYS A 428 10.01 26.46 23.74
N THR A 429 10.79 27.51 24.01
CA THR A 429 12.26 27.41 24.16
C THR A 429 12.64 26.85 25.53
N GLY A 430 13.89 26.38 25.70
CA GLY A 430 14.42 25.83 26.94
C GLY A 430 14.94 24.40 26.77
N LYS A 431 14.94 23.64 27.85
CA LYS A 431 15.36 22.23 27.80
C LYS A 431 14.29 21.36 27.14
N ILE A 432 14.69 20.59 26.14
CA ILE A 432 13.85 19.65 25.40
C ILE A 432 14.30 18.22 25.61
N LYS A 433 13.36 17.28 25.51
CA LYS A 433 13.65 15.84 25.65
C LYS A 433 14.23 15.33 24.33
N VAL A 434 15.19 14.42 24.44
CA VAL A 434 15.67 13.60 23.33
C VAL A 434 15.20 12.17 23.60
N LEU A 435 14.47 11.58 22.65
CA LEU A 435 13.95 10.23 22.85
C LEU A 435 15.10 9.24 22.96
N GLY A 436 14.96 8.28 23.88
CA GLY A 436 15.99 7.29 24.16
C GLY A 436 17.20 7.80 24.96
N SER A 437 17.19 9.07 25.40
CA SER A 437 18.29 9.62 26.19
C SER A 437 17.85 10.16 27.54
N THR A 438 18.70 10.02 28.53
CA THR A 438 18.58 10.70 29.83
C THR A 438 19.05 12.15 29.78
N LYS A 439 19.88 12.50 28.79
CA LYS A 439 20.37 13.85 28.57
C LYS A 439 19.34 14.67 27.81
N LYS A 440 19.26 15.96 28.08
CA LYS A 440 18.36 16.91 27.41
C LYS A 440 19.15 17.76 26.43
N ALA A 441 18.57 18.11 25.31
CA ALA A 441 19.03 19.18 24.43
C ALA A 441 18.50 20.54 24.90
N SER A 442 19.00 21.62 24.33
CA SER A 442 18.45 22.97 24.54
C SER A 442 17.91 23.52 23.22
N LEU A 443 16.73 24.10 23.29
CA LEU A 443 16.10 24.79 22.17
C LEU A 443 16.08 26.28 22.46
N SER A 444 16.71 27.10 21.59
CA SER A 444 16.66 28.55 21.60
C SER A 444 16.05 29.10 20.32
N LYS A 445 15.59 30.36 20.36
CA LYS A 445 15.20 31.07 19.15
C LYS A 445 16.22 32.20 18.93
N GLU A 446 16.85 32.20 17.79
CA GLU A 446 17.88 33.13 17.39
C GLU A 446 17.28 34.49 16.95
N ALA A 447 18.13 35.53 16.87
CA ALA A 447 17.69 36.87 16.49
C ALA A 447 17.15 36.95 15.05
N ASP A 448 17.57 36.05 14.17
CA ASP A 448 17.07 35.92 12.78
C ASP A 448 15.75 35.14 12.67
N GLY A 449 15.20 34.68 13.82
CA GLY A 449 13.92 33.95 13.89
C GLY A 449 14.04 32.44 13.80
N ARG A 450 15.20 31.89 13.41
CA ARG A 450 15.45 30.45 13.37
C ARG A 450 15.50 29.85 14.78
N TYR A 451 15.15 28.57 14.86
CA TYR A 451 15.36 27.77 16.05
C TYR A 451 16.71 27.06 15.99
N ARG A 452 17.39 27.01 17.14
CA ARG A 452 18.65 26.32 17.32
C ARG A 452 18.49 25.22 18.37
N ILE A 453 18.98 24.04 18.07
CA ILE A 453 19.09 22.94 19.03
C ILE A 453 20.58 22.72 19.33
N ASP A 454 20.96 22.79 20.61
CA ASP A 454 22.29 22.38 21.07
C ASP A 454 22.19 21.00 21.70
N PHE A 455 23.04 20.10 21.20
CA PHE A 455 23.12 18.69 21.64
C PHE A 455 24.14 18.55 22.78
N PRO A 456 23.94 17.66 23.73
CA PRO A 456 24.99 17.21 24.61
C PRO A 456 26.01 16.33 23.88
N ASN A 457 27.29 16.60 24.01
CA ASN A 457 28.46 16.07 23.27
C ASN A 457 28.69 14.54 23.29
N THR A 458 27.71 13.67 23.53
CA THR A 458 27.91 12.23 23.65
C THR A 458 26.67 11.42 23.24
N PHE A 459 26.14 11.70 22.06
CA PHE A 459 25.03 10.88 21.52
C PHE A 459 25.54 9.91 20.46
N GLU A 460 25.35 8.64 20.71
CA GLU A 460 25.37 7.59 19.70
C GLU A 460 23.92 7.14 19.48
N MET A 461 23.24 7.77 18.54
CA MET A 461 21.91 7.34 18.09
C MET A 461 22.00 6.99 16.61
N PRO A 462 21.76 5.75 16.23
CA PRO A 462 21.82 5.38 14.81
C PRO A 462 20.62 5.95 14.04
N HIS A 463 20.82 6.28 12.78
CA HIS A 463 19.83 6.59 11.76
C HIS A 463 19.15 7.96 11.91
N ALA A 464 18.54 8.26 13.04
CA ALA A 464 17.86 9.52 13.29
C ALA A 464 17.71 9.81 14.80
N VAL A 465 17.81 11.09 15.15
CA VAL A 465 17.58 11.59 16.51
C VAL A 465 16.25 12.31 16.61
N VAL A 466 15.46 12.03 17.64
CA VAL A 466 14.13 12.61 17.82
C VAL A 466 14.08 13.54 19.02
N PHE A 467 13.67 14.78 18.79
CA PHE A 467 13.46 15.82 19.80
C PHE A 467 11.97 15.99 20.06
N GLU A 468 11.56 15.84 21.33
CA GLU A 468 10.21 16.22 21.76
C GLU A 468 10.23 17.69 22.18
N MET A 469 9.51 18.50 21.44
CA MET A 469 9.26 19.93 21.65
C MET A 469 7.79 20.16 21.98
N LYS A 470 7.43 21.37 22.37
CA LYS A 470 6.03 21.75 22.65
C LYS A 470 5.66 23.05 21.94
N LEU A 471 4.43 23.12 21.49
CA LEU A 471 3.82 24.38 21.07
C LEU A 471 3.63 25.33 22.29
N LYS A 472 3.70 26.67 22.04
CA LYS A 472 3.38 27.68 23.04
C LYS A 472 1.90 27.78 23.29
#